data_e40b6ebe65e062ec935a3575dd928560
#
_entry.id   e40b6ebe65e062ec935a3575dd928560
#
_cell.length_a   1.000
_cell.length_b   1.000
_cell.length_c   1.000
_cell.angle_alpha   90.00
_cell.angle_beta   90.00
_cell.angle_gamma   90.00
#
_symmetry.space_group_name_H-M   'P 1'
#
loop_
_entity.id
_entity.type
_entity.pdbx_description
1 polymer ?
#
loop_
_entity_poly.entity_id
_entity_poly.type
_entity_poly.pdbx_seq_one_letter_code
_entity_poly.pdbx_strand_id
1 'polypeptide(L)'
;MQTDPHPHNHPHDHSHLDEMDLRVRALETLLTEKGYVEPAAIERIIQTYEERLGPRNGAQVVARAWADPAFARWLAEDATAAVSSMGYTGRQGEHMVAVFNTPAEHHMVVCTLCSCYPWPVLGLPPAWYKSAPYRSRTVREPRAVLAEFGVTLPEGTAVRVWDSTAEVRYLVIPVRPAGTEGWTSAQLAALVTRDSMIGTGLAMPAASVKASADASAAAASASTPAAGSA
;
A
#
# COMPACT_ATOMS: atom_id res chain seq x y z
N MET A 1 -36.79 2.83 23.78
CA MET A 1 -35.96 2.24 22.70
C MET A 1 -34.72 3.11 22.63
N GLN A 2 -33.69 2.72 23.38
CA GLN A 2 -32.47 3.50 23.56
C GLN A 2 -31.44 3.02 22.52
N THR A 3 -30.99 3.92 21.64
CA THR A 3 -29.91 3.71 20.70
C THR A 3 -28.60 3.97 21.42
N ASP A 4 -27.77 2.97 21.50
CA ASP A 4 -26.46 3.00 22.13
C ASP A 4 -25.42 3.54 21.12
N PRO A 5 -24.78 4.70 21.37
CA PRO A 5 -23.76 5.24 20.50
C PRO A 5 -22.36 4.94 21.05
N HIS A 6 -21.85 3.73 20.87
CA HIS A 6 -20.45 3.48 21.17
C HIS A 6 -19.60 3.49 19.90
N PRO A 7 -18.68 4.47 19.74
CA PRO A 7 -17.62 4.38 18.76
C PRO A 7 -16.63 3.29 19.20
N HIS A 8 -16.51 2.23 18.43
CA HIS A 8 -15.53 1.16 18.64
C HIS A 8 -14.11 1.69 18.35
N ASN A 9 -13.58 2.47 19.29
CA ASN A 9 -12.16 2.78 19.34
C ASN A 9 -11.54 1.80 20.35
N HIS A 10 -11.28 0.57 19.89
CA HIS A 10 -10.50 -0.38 20.67
C HIS A 10 -9.02 -0.12 20.34
N PRO A 11 -8.20 0.29 21.33
CA PRO A 11 -6.76 0.10 21.20
C PRO A 11 -6.53 -1.39 20.97
N HIS A 12 -5.72 -1.74 19.98
CA HIS A 12 -5.34 -3.12 19.71
C HIS A 12 -4.60 -3.64 20.95
N ASP A 13 -5.33 -4.22 21.88
CA ASP A 13 -4.77 -5.01 22.94
C ASP A 13 -4.26 -6.32 22.33
N HIS A 14 -2.96 -6.39 22.08
CA HIS A 14 -2.27 -7.56 21.56
C HIS A 14 -2.18 -8.72 22.56
N SER A 15 -2.81 -8.60 23.73
CA SER A 15 -2.79 -9.61 24.79
C SER A 15 -3.72 -10.81 24.54
N HIS A 16 -4.69 -10.68 23.62
CA HIS A 16 -5.60 -11.75 23.25
C HIS A 16 -5.47 -12.08 21.76
N LEU A 17 -4.64 -13.11 21.48
CA LEU A 17 -4.62 -13.74 20.17
C LEU A 17 -6.00 -14.39 19.92
N ASP A 18 -6.57 -14.17 18.74
CA ASP A 18 -7.80 -14.86 18.39
C ASP A 18 -7.56 -16.37 18.21
N GLU A 19 -8.64 -17.16 18.14
CA GLU A 19 -8.54 -18.61 18.01
C GLU A 19 -7.75 -19.05 16.77
N MET A 20 -7.81 -18.28 15.69
CA MET A 20 -7.09 -18.56 14.45
C MET A 20 -5.60 -18.31 14.62
N ASP A 21 -5.20 -17.22 15.27
CA ASP A 21 -3.80 -16.91 15.57
C ASP A 21 -3.17 -18.01 16.46
N LEU A 22 -3.91 -18.50 17.45
CA LEU A 22 -3.47 -19.59 18.30
C LEU A 22 -3.27 -20.89 17.50
N ARG A 23 -4.17 -21.21 16.57
CA ARG A 23 -4.05 -22.38 15.68
C ARG A 23 -2.86 -22.26 14.75
N VAL A 24 -2.62 -21.09 14.17
CA VAL A 24 -1.46 -20.84 13.30
C VAL A 24 -0.16 -21.00 14.07
N ARG A 25 -0.06 -20.44 15.28
CA ARG A 25 1.13 -20.59 16.12
C ARG A 25 1.38 -22.04 16.56
N ALA A 26 0.31 -22.76 16.90
CA ALA A 26 0.43 -24.18 17.25
C ALA A 26 0.92 -25.00 16.04
N LEU A 27 0.42 -24.72 14.85
CA LEU A 27 0.88 -25.37 13.62
C LEU A 27 2.35 -25.06 13.32
N GLU A 28 2.75 -23.80 13.43
CA GLU A 28 4.13 -23.36 13.25
C GLU A 28 5.07 -24.08 14.24
N THR A 29 4.71 -24.14 15.52
CA THR A 29 5.45 -24.85 16.55
C THR A 29 5.64 -26.32 16.19
N LEU A 30 4.55 -27.02 15.82
CA LEU A 30 4.60 -28.42 15.43
C LEU A 30 5.45 -28.69 14.19
N LEU A 31 5.38 -27.83 13.20
CA LEU A 31 6.18 -27.97 11.97
C LEU A 31 7.66 -27.71 12.23
N THR A 32 7.96 -26.77 13.12
CA THR A 32 9.32 -26.48 13.58
C THR A 32 9.90 -27.66 14.39
N GLU A 33 9.16 -28.18 15.36
CA GLU A 33 9.58 -29.33 16.18
C GLU A 33 9.82 -30.59 15.34
N LYS A 34 9.01 -30.76 14.27
CA LYS A 34 9.19 -31.87 13.31
C LYS A 34 10.29 -31.62 12.27
N GLY A 35 10.92 -30.47 12.28
CA GLY A 35 11.99 -30.11 11.33
C GLY A 35 11.50 -29.85 9.89
N TYR A 36 10.21 -29.64 9.67
CA TYR A 36 9.66 -29.30 8.35
C TYR A 36 9.79 -27.81 8.00
N VAL A 37 9.88 -26.96 9.03
CA VAL A 37 10.04 -25.52 8.90
C VAL A 37 11.18 -25.05 9.77
N GLU A 38 12.09 -24.30 9.21
CA GLU A 38 13.15 -23.60 9.92
C GLU A 38 12.67 -22.19 10.30
N PRO A 39 12.63 -21.81 11.61
CA PRO A 39 12.14 -20.47 12.02
C PRO A 39 12.84 -19.33 11.32
N ALA A 40 14.17 -19.44 11.13
CA ALA A 40 14.94 -18.43 10.40
C ALA A 40 14.54 -18.30 8.92
N ALA A 41 13.92 -19.31 8.32
CA ALA A 41 13.42 -19.22 6.95
C ALA A 41 12.14 -18.38 6.86
N ILE A 42 11.24 -18.52 7.83
CA ILE A 42 10.03 -17.68 7.94
C ILE A 42 10.44 -16.23 8.14
N GLU A 43 11.33 -15.96 9.08
CA GLU A 43 11.82 -14.61 9.38
C GLU A 43 12.45 -13.96 8.16
N ARG A 44 13.31 -14.69 7.41
CA ARG A 44 13.88 -14.17 6.15
C ARG A 44 12.83 -13.84 5.08
N ILE A 45 11.75 -14.62 5.01
CA ILE A 45 10.64 -14.32 4.08
C ILE A 45 9.94 -13.05 4.51
N ILE A 46 9.56 -12.92 5.79
CA ILE A 46 8.90 -11.73 6.34
C ILE A 46 9.74 -10.48 6.07
N GLN A 47 11.02 -10.50 6.46
CA GLN A 47 11.94 -9.38 6.24
C GLN A 47 12.09 -9.03 4.76
N THR A 48 12.13 -10.03 3.87
CA THR A 48 12.20 -9.78 2.43
C THR A 48 10.98 -9.02 1.94
N TYR A 49 9.78 -9.38 2.41
CA TYR A 49 8.54 -8.70 2.01
C TYR A 49 8.35 -7.35 2.69
N GLU A 50 8.90 -7.13 3.88
CA GLU A 50 8.85 -5.86 4.58
C GLU A 50 9.89 -4.85 4.07
N GLU A 51 11.12 -5.31 3.83
CA GLU A 51 12.27 -4.44 3.54
C GLU A 51 12.59 -4.32 2.05
N ARG A 52 12.42 -5.40 1.26
CA ARG A 52 12.86 -5.47 -0.14
C ARG A 52 11.73 -5.51 -1.15
N LEU A 53 10.59 -6.09 -0.79
CA LEU A 53 9.43 -6.21 -1.65
C LEU A 53 8.28 -5.44 -0.98
N GLY A 54 7.60 -4.58 -1.72
CA GLY A 54 6.43 -4.00 -1.11
C GLY A 54 6.12 -2.58 -1.54
N PRO A 55 5.43 -1.80 -0.72
CA PRO A 55 4.91 -0.49 -1.10
C PRO A 55 5.97 0.46 -1.64
N ARG A 56 7.22 0.29 -1.21
CA ARG A 56 8.37 1.06 -1.72
C ARG A 56 8.60 0.82 -3.21
N ASN A 57 8.50 -0.44 -3.68
CA ASN A 57 8.65 -0.76 -5.09
C ASN A 57 7.50 -0.17 -5.92
N GLY A 58 6.27 -0.30 -5.45
CA GLY A 58 5.11 0.32 -6.09
C GLY A 58 5.22 1.84 -6.14
N ALA A 59 5.71 2.48 -5.07
CA ALA A 59 5.96 3.91 -5.06
C ALA A 59 6.98 4.34 -6.13
N GLN A 60 8.01 3.55 -6.39
CA GLN A 60 8.96 3.81 -7.48
C GLN A 60 8.29 3.64 -8.87
N VAL A 61 7.42 2.65 -9.04
CA VAL A 61 6.63 2.47 -10.27
C VAL A 61 5.75 3.69 -10.52
N VAL A 62 5.00 4.14 -9.51
CA VAL A 62 4.13 5.32 -9.60
C VAL A 62 4.95 6.58 -9.88
N ALA A 63 6.05 6.81 -9.17
CA ALA A 63 6.92 7.97 -9.38
C ALA A 63 7.47 8.02 -10.81
N ARG A 64 7.87 6.86 -11.35
CA ARG A 64 8.31 6.77 -12.73
C ARG A 64 7.17 7.05 -13.71
N ALA A 65 5.97 6.51 -13.49
CA ALA A 65 4.82 6.78 -14.33
C ALA A 65 4.43 8.27 -14.33
N TRP A 66 4.59 8.97 -13.21
CA TRP A 66 4.35 10.41 -13.12
C TRP A 66 5.41 11.25 -13.84
N ALA A 67 6.66 10.76 -13.90
CA ALA A 67 7.78 11.49 -14.49
C ALA A 67 7.99 11.19 -15.98
N ASP A 68 7.62 10.00 -16.43
CA ASP A 68 7.87 9.48 -17.77
C ASP A 68 6.55 9.06 -18.46
N PRO A 69 6.02 9.90 -19.36
CA PRO A 69 4.78 9.57 -20.08
C PRO A 69 4.88 8.33 -20.99
N ALA A 70 6.10 7.97 -21.46
CA ALA A 70 6.26 6.78 -22.26
C ALA A 70 6.14 5.53 -21.38
N PHE A 71 6.75 5.55 -20.20
CA PHE A 71 6.58 4.50 -19.20
C PHE A 71 5.14 4.38 -18.72
N ALA A 72 4.46 5.51 -18.49
CA ALA A 72 3.04 5.51 -18.08
C ALA A 72 2.15 4.83 -19.12
N ARG A 73 2.35 5.07 -20.42
CA ARG A 73 1.64 4.38 -21.50
C ARG A 73 1.95 2.88 -21.49
N TRP A 74 3.22 2.50 -21.42
CA TRP A 74 3.60 1.09 -21.36
C TRP A 74 2.99 0.40 -20.13
N LEU A 75 3.02 1.06 -18.97
CA LEU A 75 2.41 0.55 -17.73
C LEU A 75 0.89 0.34 -17.86
N ALA A 76 0.21 1.20 -18.63
CA ALA A 76 -1.23 1.04 -18.90
C ALA A 76 -1.53 -0.09 -19.88
N GLU A 77 -0.63 -0.37 -20.83
CA GLU A 77 -0.77 -1.43 -21.85
C GLU A 77 -0.35 -2.80 -21.33
N ASP A 78 0.78 -2.88 -20.63
CA ASP A 78 1.33 -4.11 -20.05
C ASP A 78 2.05 -3.80 -18.72
N ALA A 79 1.29 -3.78 -17.64
CA ALA A 79 1.83 -3.49 -16.33
C ALA A 79 2.82 -4.55 -15.86
N THR A 80 2.64 -5.81 -16.24
CA THR A 80 3.54 -6.90 -15.87
C THR A 80 4.94 -6.68 -16.46
N ALA A 81 5.02 -6.43 -17.76
CA ALA A 81 6.31 -6.17 -18.41
C ALA A 81 6.97 -4.87 -17.93
N ALA A 82 6.17 -3.80 -17.79
CA ALA A 82 6.68 -2.51 -17.33
C ALA A 82 7.25 -2.58 -15.90
N VAL A 83 6.57 -3.24 -14.98
CA VAL A 83 7.02 -3.44 -13.60
C VAL A 83 8.23 -4.37 -13.55
N SER A 84 8.23 -5.45 -14.34
CA SER A 84 9.35 -6.39 -14.45
C SER A 84 10.63 -5.72 -14.98
N SER A 85 10.51 -4.73 -15.86
CA SER A 85 11.65 -3.94 -16.37
C SER A 85 12.39 -3.15 -15.28
N MET A 86 11.73 -2.92 -14.14
CA MET A 86 12.32 -2.29 -12.96
C MET A 86 12.90 -3.31 -11.96
N GLY A 87 12.89 -4.60 -12.31
CA GLY A 87 13.36 -5.68 -11.44
C GLY A 87 12.34 -6.14 -10.40
N TYR A 88 11.10 -5.67 -10.44
CA TYR A 88 10.07 -6.03 -9.48
C TYR A 88 9.23 -7.20 -10.00
N THR A 89 9.71 -8.39 -9.72
CA THR A 89 9.09 -9.66 -10.12
C THR A 89 8.81 -10.53 -8.89
N GLY A 90 8.02 -11.58 -9.06
CA GLY A 90 7.77 -12.57 -8.02
C GLY A 90 6.33 -13.05 -8.00
N ARG A 91 6.05 -13.91 -7.02
CA ARG A 91 4.71 -14.48 -6.82
C ARG A 91 3.66 -13.38 -6.68
N GLN A 92 2.46 -13.63 -7.18
CA GLN A 92 1.32 -12.70 -7.17
C GLN A 92 1.53 -11.46 -8.03
N GLY A 93 2.52 -11.48 -8.94
CA GLY A 93 2.80 -10.44 -9.92
C GLY A 93 2.76 -10.93 -11.36
N GLU A 94 2.26 -12.16 -11.59
CA GLU A 94 2.30 -12.83 -12.90
C GLU A 94 1.42 -12.14 -13.95
N HIS A 95 0.33 -11.54 -13.55
CA HIS A 95 -0.51 -10.72 -14.43
C HIS A 95 -1.04 -9.50 -13.68
N MET A 96 -0.41 -8.37 -13.92
CA MET A 96 -0.79 -7.10 -13.33
C MET A 96 -1.43 -6.18 -14.35
N VAL A 97 -2.42 -5.42 -13.90
CA VAL A 97 -3.09 -4.35 -14.65
C VAL A 97 -2.98 -3.06 -13.85
N ALA A 98 -2.45 -2.01 -14.46
CA ALA A 98 -2.40 -0.68 -13.86
C ALA A 98 -3.66 0.12 -14.23
N VAL A 99 -4.31 0.72 -13.23
CA VAL A 99 -5.48 1.57 -13.40
C VAL A 99 -5.17 2.98 -12.90
N PHE A 100 -5.39 3.99 -13.73
CA PHE A 100 -4.96 5.35 -13.48
C PHE A 100 -6.10 6.21 -12.97
N ASN A 101 -5.94 6.76 -11.77
CA ASN A 101 -6.85 7.76 -11.25
C ASN A 101 -6.74 9.06 -12.05
N THR A 102 -7.89 9.69 -12.22
CA THR A 102 -8.01 11.03 -12.82
C THR A 102 -8.89 11.90 -11.91
N PRO A 103 -8.99 13.21 -12.14
CA PRO A 103 -9.95 14.04 -11.40
C PRO A 103 -11.41 13.58 -11.57
N ALA A 104 -11.73 12.92 -12.68
CA ALA A 104 -13.08 12.45 -12.99
C ALA A 104 -13.35 11.01 -12.54
N GLU A 105 -12.32 10.20 -12.33
CA GLU A 105 -12.47 8.78 -11.99
C GLU A 105 -11.43 8.34 -10.94
N HIS A 106 -11.91 7.71 -9.89
CA HIS A 106 -11.12 7.13 -8.81
C HIS A 106 -11.28 5.61 -8.78
N HIS A 107 -10.18 4.89 -8.76
CA HIS A 107 -10.17 3.43 -8.76
C HIS A 107 -9.88 2.89 -7.36
N MET A 108 -10.58 1.81 -7.00
CA MET A 108 -10.34 1.02 -5.80
C MET A 108 -10.13 -0.44 -6.17
N VAL A 109 -9.27 -1.12 -5.43
CA VAL A 109 -9.00 -2.55 -5.62
C VAL A 109 -9.51 -3.34 -4.43
N VAL A 110 -10.15 -4.45 -4.71
CA VAL A 110 -10.62 -5.43 -3.74
C VAL A 110 -10.33 -6.84 -4.27
N CYS A 111 -10.32 -7.84 -3.42
CA CYS A 111 -10.53 -9.23 -3.82
C CYS A 111 -11.72 -9.76 -3.02
N THR A 112 -12.87 -9.93 -3.69
CA THR A 112 -14.10 -10.39 -3.01
C THR A 112 -14.01 -11.83 -2.56
N LEU A 113 -13.16 -12.64 -3.19
CA LEU A 113 -13.05 -14.07 -2.94
C LEU A 113 -12.03 -14.39 -1.82
N CYS A 114 -10.86 -13.78 -1.86
CA CYS A 114 -9.77 -14.08 -0.92
C CYS A 114 -8.94 -12.83 -0.56
N SER A 115 -7.71 -12.71 -1.08
CA SER A 115 -6.81 -11.58 -0.82
C SER A 115 -5.80 -11.40 -1.95
N CYS A 116 -6.21 -11.63 -3.20
CA CYS A 116 -5.35 -11.47 -4.38
C CYS A 116 -4.84 -10.02 -4.45
N TYR A 117 -3.51 -9.89 -4.57
CA TYR A 117 -2.81 -8.67 -4.30
C TYR A 117 -1.43 -8.69 -4.99
N PRO A 118 -0.96 -7.62 -5.62
CA PRO A 118 0.32 -7.63 -6.33
C PRO A 118 1.52 -7.48 -5.37
N TRP A 119 1.97 -8.58 -4.77
CA TRP A 119 3.04 -8.59 -3.76
C TRP A 119 4.34 -7.93 -4.18
N PRO A 120 4.84 -8.05 -5.45
CA PRO A 120 6.11 -7.44 -5.83
C PRO A 120 6.16 -5.93 -5.65
N VAL A 121 5.00 -5.26 -5.73
CA VAL A 121 4.87 -3.80 -5.66
C VAL A 121 4.14 -3.27 -4.44
N LEU A 122 3.34 -4.10 -3.75
CA LEU A 122 2.57 -3.67 -2.58
C LEU A 122 2.93 -4.42 -1.29
N GLY A 123 3.78 -5.44 -1.37
CA GLY A 123 4.13 -6.31 -0.24
C GLY A 123 3.00 -7.25 0.15
N LEU A 124 2.93 -7.60 1.43
CA LEU A 124 1.85 -8.43 1.94
C LEU A 124 0.56 -7.60 2.12
N PRO A 125 -0.61 -8.18 1.81
CA PRO A 125 -1.87 -7.47 2.00
C PRO A 125 -2.12 -7.15 3.48
N PRO A 126 -2.52 -5.91 3.82
CA PRO A 126 -2.84 -5.55 5.19
C PRO A 126 -4.05 -6.34 5.70
N ALA A 127 -4.18 -6.48 7.02
CA ALA A 127 -5.24 -7.27 7.63
C ALA A 127 -6.64 -6.81 7.19
N TRP A 128 -6.87 -5.49 7.13
CA TRP A 128 -8.15 -4.92 6.71
C TRP A 128 -8.53 -5.29 5.26
N TYR A 129 -7.55 -5.42 4.34
CA TYR A 129 -7.80 -5.82 2.94
C TYR A 129 -8.41 -7.23 2.84
N LYS A 130 -8.07 -8.10 3.77
CA LYS A 130 -8.59 -9.48 3.86
C LYS A 130 -9.92 -9.58 4.60
N SER A 131 -10.35 -8.54 5.29
CA SER A 131 -11.55 -8.57 6.13
C SER A 131 -12.82 -8.73 5.31
N ALA A 132 -13.78 -9.50 5.82
CA ALA A 132 -15.07 -9.70 5.16
C ALA A 132 -15.87 -8.39 5.00
N PRO A 133 -15.88 -7.45 5.96
CA PRO A 133 -16.51 -6.14 5.77
C PRO A 133 -15.93 -5.36 4.61
N TYR A 134 -14.61 -5.21 4.52
CA TYR A 134 -13.98 -4.50 3.39
C TYR A 134 -14.36 -5.13 2.06
N ARG A 135 -14.18 -6.45 1.93
CA ARG A 135 -14.45 -7.19 0.69
C ARG A 135 -15.89 -7.06 0.21
N SER A 136 -16.85 -7.13 1.12
CA SER A 136 -18.28 -7.09 0.77
C SER A 136 -18.79 -5.67 0.55
N ARG A 137 -18.30 -4.68 1.31
CA ARG A 137 -18.80 -3.31 1.27
C ARG A 137 -18.19 -2.50 0.14
N THR A 138 -16.91 -2.73 -0.19
CA THR A 138 -16.23 -1.98 -1.25
C THR A 138 -16.98 -2.06 -2.59
N VAL A 139 -17.55 -3.20 -2.94
CA VAL A 139 -18.32 -3.35 -4.19
C VAL A 139 -19.73 -2.75 -4.15
N ARG A 140 -20.31 -2.58 -2.96
CA ARG A 140 -21.69 -2.09 -2.80
C ARG A 140 -21.77 -0.60 -2.47
N GLU A 141 -20.86 -0.12 -1.67
CA GLU A 141 -20.85 1.22 -1.12
C GLU A 141 -19.42 1.81 -1.06
N PRO A 142 -18.69 1.87 -2.20
CA PRO A 142 -17.27 2.23 -2.20
C PRO A 142 -17.00 3.61 -1.61
N ARG A 143 -17.90 4.59 -1.80
CA ARG A 143 -17.74 5.93 -1.23
C ARG A 143 -17.83 5.93 0.30
N ALA A 144 -18.69 5.11 0.89
CA ALA A 144 -18.79 4.97 2.33
C ALA A 144 -17.50 4.34 2.90
N VAL A 145 -16.98 3.32 2.21
CA VAL A 145 -15.68 2.71 2.58
C VAL A 145 -14.55 3.74 2.47
N LEU A 146 -14.48 4.53 1.39
CA LEU A 146 -13.49 5.60 1.26
C LEU A 146 -13.55 6.60 2.40
N ALA A 147 -14.75 7.00 2.82
CA ALA A 147 -14.92 7.92 3.95
C ALA A 147 -14.36 7.35 5.26
N GLU A 148 -14.47 6.04 5.51
CA GLU A 148 -13.87 5.36 6.66
C GLU A 148 -12.33 5.40 6.63
N PHE A 149 -11.74 5.41 5.44
CA PHE A 149 -10.29 5.63 5.24
C PHE A 149 -9.91 7.13 5.22
N GLY A 150 -10.84 8.03 5.50
CA GLY A 150 -10.59 9.47 5.52
C GLY A 150 -10.52 10.13 4.14
N VAL A 151 -10.99 9.44 3.09
CA VAL A 151 -11.00 9.95 1.71
C VAL A 151 -12.40 10.43 1.35
N THR A 152 -12.50 11.74 1.05
CA THR A 152 -13.70 12.35 0.49
C THR A 152 -13.42 12.82 -0.92
N LEU A 153 -14.17 12.27 -1.89
CA LEU A 153 -14.06 12.64 -3.30
C LEU A 153 -15.16 13.60 -3.68
N PRO A 154 -14.93 14.54 -4.64
CA PRO A 154 -15.98 15.35 -5.23
C PRO A 154 -17.15 14.49 -5.73
N GLU A 155 -18.38 15.02 -5.66
CA GLU A 155 -19.57 14.27 -6.10
C GLU A 155 -19.50 13.83 -7.56
N GLY A 156 -18.91 14.64 -8.43
CA GLY A 156 -18.74 14.34 -9.86
C GLY A 156 -17.65 13.32 -10.18
N THR A 157 -16.81 12.90 -9.22
CA THR A 157 -15.78 11.88 -9.45
C THR A 157 -16.42 10.50 -9.43
N ALA A 158 -16.34 9.75 -10.50
CA ALA A 158 -16.80 8.36 -10.54
C ALA A 158 -15.88 7.47 -9.68
N VAL A 159 -16.45 6.49 -8.97
CA VAL A 159 -15.66 5.48 -8.25
C VAL A 159 -15.84 4.14 -8.95
N ARG A 160 -14.73 3.57 -9.41
CA ARG A 160 -14.71 2.25 -10.05
C ARG A 160 -13.96 1.26 -9.15
N VAL A 161 -14.60 0.13 -8.88
CA VAL A 161 -14.03 -0.96 -8.08
C VAL A 161 -13.56 -2.09 -8.99
N TRP A 162 -12.32 -2.53 -8.77
CA TRP A 162 -11.68 -3.62 -9.49
C TRP A 162 -11.53 -4.82 -8.56
N ASP A 163 -12.08 -5.96 -8.97
CA ASP A 163 -12.01 -7.21 -8.22
C ASP A 163 -10.82 -8.05 -8.70
N SER A 164 -9.76 -8.09 -7.90
CA SER A 164 -8.59 -8.93 -8.17
C SER A 164 -8.95 -10.41 -8.06
N THR A 165 -8.41 -11.21 -8.96
CA THR A 165 -8.62 -12.66 -9.00
C THR A 165 -7.30 -13.41 -8.83
N ALA A 166 -7.34 -14.74 -8.87
CA ALA A 166 -6.13 -15.56 -8.91
C ALA A 166 -5.29 -15.32 -10.18
N GLU A 167 -5.88 -14.79 -11.22
CA GLU A 167 -5.24 -14.58 -12.53
C GLU A 167 -4.80 -13.12 -12.74
N VAL A 168 -5.56 -12.15 -12.22
CA VAL A 168 -5.32 -10.72 -12.45
C VAL A 168 -5.23 -9.94 -11.14
N ARG A 169 -4.20 -9.11 -11.00
CA ARG A 169 -4.02 -8.18 -9.88
C ARG A 169 -3.98 -6.75 -10.40
N TYR A 170 -4.62 -5.86 -9.67
CA TYR A 170 -4.69 -4.46 -10.03
C TYR A 170 -3.77 -3.61 -9.17
N LEU A 171 -3.14 -2.62 -9.79
CA LEU A 171 -2.34 -1.58 -9.16
C LEU A 171 -2.94 -0.23 -9.52
N VAL A 172 -3.36 0.55 -8.52
CA VAL A 172 -3.84 1.91 -8.75
C VAL A 172 -2.65 2.85 -8.88
N ILE A 173 -2.67 3.66 -9.93
CA ILE A 173 -1.75 4.78 -10.11
C ILE A 173 -2.51 6.05 -9.70
N PRO A 174 -2.21 6.61 -8.52
CA PRO A 174 -2.92 7.78 -8.02
C PRO A 174 -2.62 9.03 -8.86
N VAL A 175 -3.50 10.02 -8.77
CA VAL A 175 -3.26 11.34 -9.41
C VAL A 175 -1.99 11.95 -8.85
N ARG A 176 -1.13 12.46 -9.72
CA ARG A 176 0.07 13.20 -9.32
C ARG A 176 -0.33 14.48 -8.59
N PRO A 177 0.19 14.71 -7.38
CA PRO A 177 -0.11 15.94 -6.65
C PRO A 177 0.42 17.20 -7.36
N ALA A 178 -0.37 18.26 -7.33
CA ALA A 178 0.03 19.54 -7.89
C ALA A 178 1.27 20.13 -7.16
N GLY A 179 2.07 20.92 -7.88
CA GLY A 179 3.26 21.55 -7.32
C GLY A 179 4.45 20.59 -7.15
N THR A 180 4.44 19.47 -7.89
CA THR A 180 5.53 18.49 -7.91
C THR A 180 6.32 18.48 -9.24
N GLU A 181 6.14 19.51 -10.06
CA GLU A 181 6.88 19.68 -11.31
C GLU A 181 8.38 19.79 -11.01
N GLY A 182 9.21 19.08 -11.77
CA GLY A 182 10.65 19.05 -11.59
C GLY A 182 11.15 18.26 -10.36
N TRP A 183 10.27 17.59 -9.62
CA TRP A 183 10.69 16.73 -8.51
C TRP A 183 11.42 15.50 -8.99
N THR A 184 12.41 15.06 -8.20
CA THR A 184 13.12 13.80 -8.41
C THR A 184 12.22 12.59 -8.17
N SER A 185 12.58 11.44 -8.76
CA SER A 185 11.84 10.19 -8.52
C SER A 185 11.73 9.83 -7.03
N ALA A 186 12.78 10.11 -6.24
CA ALA A 186 12.75 9.85 -4.80
C ALA A 186 11.72 10.74 -4.06
N GLN A 187 11.65 12.02 -4.42
CA GLN A 187 10.66 12.95 -3.86
C GLN A 187 9.25 12.58 -4.26
N LEU A 188 9.04 12.18 -5.52
CA LEU A 188 7.74 11.72 -6.00
C LEU A 188 7.32 10.41 -5.32
N ALA A 189 8.22 9.45 -5.18
CA ALA A 189 7.94 8.18 -4.50
C ALA A 189 7.55 8.38 -3.03
N ALA A 190 8.12 9.38 -2.36
CA ALA A 190 7.78 9.71 -0.97
C ALA A 190 6.34 10.19 -0.78
N LEU A 191 5.64 10.60 -1.87
CA LEU A 191 4.22 10.97 -1.82
C LEU A 191 3.27 9.78 -1.95
N VAL A 192 3.78 8.61 -2.30
CA VAL A 192 2.98 7.43 -2.61
C VAL A 192 2.91 6.51 -1.39
N THR A 193 1.71 6.17 -0.99
CA THR A 193 1.45 5.22 0.10
C THR A 193 0.88 3.91 -0.45
N ARG A 194 0.92 2.84 0.35
CA ARG A 194 0.24 1.59 0.00
C ARG A 194 -1.24 1.83 -0.27
N ASP A 195 -1.89 2.60 0.57
CA ASP A 195 -3.32 2.86 0.47
C ASP A 195 -3.68 3.65 -0.80
N SER A 196 -2.82 4.57 -1.25
CA SER A 196 -3.02 5.26 -2.52
C SER A 196 -2.90 4.34 -3.74
N MET A 197 -2.13 3.25 -3.63
CA MET A 197 -1.97 2.24 -4.67
C MET A 197 -3.02 1.11 -4.63
N ILE A 198 -3.77 1.01 -3.54
CA ILE A 198 -4.98 0.17 -3.45
C ILE A 198 -6.22 1.00 -3.85
N GLY A 199 -6.11 2.32 -3.75
CA GLY A 199 -7.21 3.26 -4.01
C GLY A 199 -8.04 3.58 -2.77
N THR A 200 -7.64 3.13 -1.58
CA THR A 200 -8.26 3.52 -0.29
C THR A 200 -7.65 4.80 0.28
N GLY A 201 -6.66 5.37 -0.40
CA GLY A 201 -6.00 6.62 -0.04
C GLY A 201 -5.72 7.48 -1.27
N LEU A 202 -5.36 8.73 -1.05
CA LEU A 202 -4.80 9.63 -2.05
C LEU A 202 -3.28 9.69 -1.90
N ALA A 203 -2.58 10.11 -2.96
CA ALA A 203 -1.18 10.48 -2.82
C ALA A 203 -1.05 11.65 -1.84
N MET A 204 0.01 11.68 -1.05
CA MET A 204 0.26 12.75 -0.09
C MET A 204 0.49 14.09 -0.82
N PRO A 205 -0.01 15.21 -0.28
CA PRO A 205 0.24 16.52 -0.88
C PRO A 205 1.73 16.89 -0.84
N ALA A 206 2.19 17.67 -1.81
CA ALA A 206 3.60 18.10 -1.91
C ALA A 206 4.14 18.73 -0.63
N ALA A 207 3.31 19.42 0.15
CA ALA A 207 3.68 20.03 1.41
C ALA A 207 4.17 19.03 2.47
N SER A 208 3.68 17.79 2.45
CA SER A 208 4.06 16.76 3.42
C SER A 208 5.54 16.37 3.33
N VAL A 209 6.08 16.27 2.10
CA VAL A 209 7.50 15.92 1.88
C VAL A 209 8.40 17.10 2.17
N LYS A 210 7.98 18.34 1.86
CA LYS A 210 8.73 19.55 2.20
C LYS A 210 8.88 19.69 3.71
N ALA A 211 7.79 19.51 4.47
CA ALA A 211 7.83 19.58 5.93
C ALA A 211 8.77 18.54 6.56
N SER A 212 8.80 17.31 6.01
CA SER A 212 9.71 16.26 6.49
C SER A 212 11.18 16.56 6.18
N ALA A 213 11.48 17.15 5.03
CA ALA A 213 12.83 17.56 4.64
C ALA A 213 13.33 18.69 5.53
N ASP A 214 12.48 19.69 5.80
CA ASP A 214 12.83 20.84 6.67
C ASP A 214 13.05 20.38 8.12
N ALA A 215 12.22 19.47 8.63
CA ALA A 215 12.38 18.90 9.96
C ALA A 215 13.68 18.08 10.09
N SER A 216 14.04 17.31 9.06
CA SER A 216 15.30 16.56 9.02
C SER A 216 16.52 17.47 8.95
N ALA A 217 16.46 18.55 8.17
CA ALA A 217 17.53 19.53 8.09
C ALA A 217 17.72 20.28 9.41
N ALA A 218 16.62 20.66 10.09
CA ALA A 218 16.66 21.31 11.40
C ALA A 218 17.24 20.39 12.49
N ALA A 219 16.92 19.12 12.49
CA ALA A 219 17.46 18.13 13.41
C ALA A 219 18.97 17.89 13.19
N ALA A 220 19.41 17.86 11.93
CA ALA A 220 20.81 17.71 11.57
C ALA A 220 21.65 18.93 11.99
N SER A 221 21.11 20.14 11.89
CA SER A 221 21.79 21.36 12.31
C SER A 221 21.90 21.50 13.84
N ALA A 222 20.95 20.92 14.58
CA ALA A 222 20.96 20.96 16.05
C ALA A 222 21.94 19.94 16.67
N SER A 223 22.42 18.95 15.91
CA SER A 223 23.30 17.88 16.40
C SER A 223 24.81 18.14 16.16
N THR A 224 25.22 19.31 15.63
CA THR A 224 26.63 19.62 15.46
C THR A 224 27.20 20.09 16.82
N PRO A 225 28.09 19.32 17.49
CA PRO A 225 28.70 19.77 18.72
C PRO A 225 29.66 20.93 18.41
N ALA A 226 29.55 22.02 19.19
CA ALA A 226 30.50 23.11 19.15
C ALA A 226 31.91 22.55 19.40
N ALA A 227 32.78 22.62 18.39
CA ALA A 227 34.19 22.31 18.55
C ALA A 227 34.75 23.21 19.61
N GLY A 228 35.07 22.68 20.79
CA GLY A 228 35.71 23.37 21.88
C GLY A 228 37.09 23.84 21.44
N SER A 229 37.29 25.17 21.48
CA SER A 229 38.61 25.79 21.42
C SER A 229 39.33 25.47 22.72
N ALA A 230 40.43 24.75 22.63
CA ALA A 230 41.47 24.69 23.63
C ALA A 230 42.67 25.52 23.15
#